data_678ed32abc929dcef7587a338cf2fea2
#
_entry.id   678ed32abc929dcef7587a338cf2fea2
#
_cell.length_a   1.000
_cell.length_b   1.000
_cell.length_c   1.000
_cell.angle_alpha   90.00
_cell.angle_beta   90.00
_cell.angle_gamma   90.00
#
_symmetry.space_group_name_H-M   'P 1'
#
loop_
_entity.id
_entity.type
_entity.pdbx_description
1 polymer ?
#
loop_
_entity_poly.entity_id
_entity_poly.type
_entity_poly.pdbx_seq_one_letter_code
_entity_poly.pdbx_strand_id
1 'polypeptide(L)'
;MTAMVLPKHQLLGEEYESHEETAMSFSEFETSLQKAQPIRLYQFQRGPVKWGYTNANRNITHQGITFRVIDGGISDDGIRQTEETQADTLNLTAPATLDAVQMFRVVAPGQTVTVTLFDLHFADSGFLMVWMGQIVGVRFKNDITADIQCQNLSASLERTGLRKTWSRICSHQ
;
A
#
# COMPACT_ATOMS: atom_id res chain seq x y z
N MET A 1 53.02 -7.09 -63.02
CA MET A 1 52.62 -7.16 -61.63
C MET A 1 51.61 -6.05 -61.41
N THR A 2 50.33 -6.39 -61.44
CA THR A 2 49.24 -5.44 -61.37
C THR A 2 48.64 -5.51 -59.97
N ALA A 3 48.76 -4.43 -59.23
CA ALA A 3 48.18 -4.33 -57.91
C ALA A 3 46.70 -3.98 -58.01
N MET A 4 45.90 -4.85 -57.46
CA MET A 4 44.45 -4.74 -57.40
C MET A 4 44.06 -3.92 -56.16
N VAL A 5 43.48 -2.73 -56.36
CA VAL A 5 42.98 -1.86 -55.26
C VAL A 5 41.54 -2.27 -54.98
N LEU A 6 41.27 -2.71 -53.75
CA LEU A 6 39.93 -3.00 -53.21
C LEU A 6 39.25 -1.69 -52.78
N PRO A 7 37.94 -1.52 -53.03
CA PRO A 7 37.20 -0.36 -52.59
C PRO A 7 36.88 -0.44 -51.10
N LYS A 8 37.06 0.68 -50.38
CA LYS A 8 36.66 0.88 -49.01
C LYS A 8 35.16 0.84 -48.88
N HIS A 9 34.64 -0.13 -48.14
CA HIS A 9 33.26 -0.17 -47.68
C HIS A 9 33.06 1.01 -46.71
N GLN A 10 32.20 1.90 -47.12
CA GLN A 10 31.65 2.95 -46.27
C GLN A 10 30.67 2.31 -45.30
N LEU A 11 31.06 2.21 -44.03
CA LEU A 11 30.16 1.88 -42.94
C LEU A 11 29.29 3.09 -42.68
N LEU A 12 28.04 2.98 -43.15
CA LEU A 12 26.97 3.87 -42.67
C LEU A 12 26.78 3.59 -41.17
N GLY A 13 27.19 4.56 -40.36
CA GLY A 13 26.81 4.61 -38.96
C GLY A 13 25.32 4.85 -38.86
N GLU A 14 24.56 3.81 -38.54
CA GLU A 14 23.22 3.99 -38.00
C GLU A 14 23.40 4.63 -36.60
N GLU A 15 23.15 5.93 -36.53
CA GLU A 15 22.90 6.62 -35.27
C GLU A 15 21.65 5.97 -34.65
N TYR A 16 21.90 5.09 -33.69
CA TYR A 16 20.87 4.62 -32.78
C TYR A 16 20.50 5.80 -31.88
N GLU A 17 19.45 6.53 -32.29
CA GLU A 17 18.80 7.49 -31.40
C GLU A 17 18.23 6.69 -30.23
N SER A 18 18.97 6.69 -29.13
CA SER A 18 18.42 6.28 -27.83
C SER A 18 17.32 7.27 -27.47
N HIS A 19 16.09 6.88 -27.71
CA HIS A 19 14.96 7.54 -27.07
C HIS A 19 15.14 7.36 -25.57
N GLU A 20 15.73 8.33 -24.90
CA GLU A 20 15.58 8.50 -23.46
C GLU A 20 14.07 8.69 -23.20
N GLU A 21 13.41 7.58 -22.92
CA GLU A 21 12.07 7.57 -22.37
C GLU A 21 12.17 8.24 -21.01
N THR A 22 11.93 9.56 -20.99
CA THR A 22 11.97 10.39 -19.78
C THR A 22 10.93 9.83 -18.83
N ALA A 23 11.38 9.05 -17.86
CA ALA A 23 10.54 8.53 -16.81
C ALA A 23 9.91 9.71 -16.07
N MET A 24 8.58 9.84 -16.19
CA MET A 24 7.83 10.90 -15.51
C MET A 24 7.96 10.71 -14.00
N SER A 25 8.18 11.79 -13.27
CA SER A 25 8.27 11.74 -11.81
C SER A 25 6.90 11.49 -11.16
N PHE A 26 6.90 11.05 -9.91
CA PHE A 26 5.68 10.80 -9.14
C PHE A 26 4.71 11.99 -9.17
N SER A 27 5.22 13.20 -9.00
CA SER A 27 4.41 14.43 -9.00
C SER A 27 3.80 14.77 -10.37
N GLU A 28 4.47 14.41 -11.47
CA GLU A 28 3.94 14.58 -12.82
C GLU A 28 2.82 13.59 -13.13
N PHE A 29 2.88 12.39 -12.57
CA PHE A 29 1.79 11.42 -12.66
C PHE A 29 0.54 11.84 -11.90
N GLU A 30 0.69 12.40 -10.70
CA GLU A 30 -0.43 12.91 -9.92
C GLU A 30 -1.18 14.05 -10.60
N THR A 31 -0.48 14.86 -11.40
CA THR A 31 -1.10 15.95 -12.18
C THR A 31 -1.71 15.46 -13.50
N SER A 32 -1.40 14.26 -13.97
CA SER A 32 -1.91 13.70 -15.23
C SER A 32 -3.17 12.87 -15.01
N LEU A 33 -4.34 13.46 -15.16
CA LEU A 33 -5.65 12.80 -15.00
C LEU A 33 -5.89 11.56 -15.89
N GLN A 34 -5.12 11.38 -16.96
CA GLN A 34 -5.32 10.28 -17.92
C GLN A 34 -4.44 9.03 -17.69
N LYS A 35 -3.37 9.15 -16.88
CA LYS A 35 -2.42 8.06 -16.67
C LYS A 35 -2.24 7.66 -15.20
N ALA A 36 -2.94 8.32 -14.30
CA ALA A 36 -2.64 8.36 -12.88
C ALA A 36 -3.62 7.58 -12.00
N GLN A 37 -3.91 6.33 -12.33
CA GLN A 37 -4.44 5.45 -11.29
C GLN A 37 -3.25 4.74 -10.63
N PRO A 38 -2.81 5.16 -9.44
CA PRO A 38 -1.71 4.49 -8.77
C PRO A 38 -2.11 3.06 -8.44
N ILE A 39 -1.16 2.15 -8.60
CA ILE A 39 -1.33 0.81 -8.08
C ILE A 39 -1.19 0.90 -6.58
N ARG A 40 -2.22 0.45 -5.87
CA ARG A 40 -2.21 0.42 -4.42
C ARG A 40 -1.83 -0.96 -3.90
N LEU A 41 -0.91 -0.96 -2.94
CA LEU A 41 -0.46 -2.16 -2.25
C LEU A 41 -0.94 -2.09 -0.80
N TYR A 42 -1.56 -3.16 -0.34
CA TYR A 42 -2.11 -3.31 1.01
C TYR A 42 -1.28 -4.34 1.77
N GLN A 43 -0.54 -3.91 2.76
CA GLN A 43 0.23 -4.78 3.64
C GLN A 43 -0.48 -4.92 4.98
N PHE A 44 -0.81 -6.14 5.35
CA PHE A 44 -1.31 -6.48 6.68
C PHE A 44 -0.21 -7.15 7.47
N GLN A 45 -0.05 -6.81 8.74
CA GLN A 45 0.97 -7.39 9.59
C GLN A 45 0.43 -7.70 10.99
N ARG A 46 0.67 -8.92 11.45
CA ARG A 46 0.42 -9.35 12.83
C ARG A 46 1.68 -9.99 13.40
N GLY A 47 2.36 -9.27 14.30
CA GLY A 47 3.66 -9.71 14.78
C GLY A 47 4.65 -9.92 13.63
N PRO A 48 5.26 -11.12 13.50
CA PRO A 48 6.21 -11.41 12.43
C PRO A 48 5.54 -11.77 11.09
N VAL A 49 4.24 -12.07 11.10
CA VAL A 49 3.52 -12.51 9.90
C VAL A 49 3.03 -11.32 9.09
N LYS A 50 3.32 -11.34 7.79
CA LYS A 50 2.93 -10.29 6.85
C LYS A 50 2.16 -10.89 5.68
N TRP A 51 1.11 -10.20 5.24
CA TRP A 51 0.35 -10.52 4.04
C TRP A 51 0.33 -9.28 3.14
N GLY A 52 0.58 -9.46 1.85
CA GLY A 52 0.54 -8.42 0.85
C GLY A 52 -0.53 -8.69 -0.19
N TYR A 53 -1.33 -7.67 -0.49
CA TYR A 53 -2.37 -7.70 -1.52
C TYR A 53 -2.30 -6.45 -2.38
N THR A 54 -2.75 -6.55 -3.63
CA THR A 54 -2.72 -5.42 -4.57
C THR A 54 -4.03 -5.31 -5.34
N ASN A 55 -4.36 -4.09 -5.75
CA ASN A 55 -5.44 -3.83 -6.71
C ASN A 55 -4.98 -3.96 -8.17
N ALA A 56 -3.69 -4.22 -8.41
CA ALA A 56 -3.16 -4.46 -9.76
C ALA A 56 -3.63 -5.81 -10.32
N ASN A 57 -3.45 -5.98 -11.62
CA ASN A 57 -3.71 -7.23 -12.34
C ASN A 57 -2.53 -8.21 -12.33
N ARG A 58 -1.46 -7.91 -11.59
CA ARG A 58 -0.25 -8.74 -11.45
C ARG A 58 0.32 -8.69 -10.05
N ASN A 59 1.03 -9.74 -9.67
CA ASN A 59 1.77 -9.75 -8.41
C ASN A 59 2.94 -8.78 -8.45
N ILE A 60 3.18 -8.07 -7.34
CA ILE A 60 4.23 -7.08 -7.18
C ILE A 60 5.04 -7.44 -5.94
N THR A 61 6.37 -7.40 -6.05
CA THR A 61 7.25 -7.65 -4.90
C THR A 61 7.88 -6.34 -4.43
N HIS A 62 7.72 -6.04 -3.15
CA HIS A 62 8.32 -4.88 -2.50
C HIS A 62 8.84 -5.26 -1.12
N GLN A 63 10.07 -4.86 -0.77
CA GLN A 63 10.73 -5.15 0.52
C GLN A 63 10.67 -6.62 0.95
N GLY A 64 10.82 -7.55 0.00
CA GLY A 64 10.77 -8.99 0.27
C GLY A 64 9.37 -9.56 0.50
N ILE A 65 8.31 -8.75 0.36
CA ILE A 65 6.92 -9.17 0.45
C ILE A 65 6.33 -9.22 -0.96
N THR A 66 5.68 -10.33 -1.29
CA THR A 66 4.92 -10.45 -2.53
C THR A 66 3.48 -10.04 -2.29
N PHE A 67 3.08 -8.94 -2.92
CA PHE A 67 1.70 -8.46 -2.95
C PHE A 67 0.95 -9.23 -4.03
N ARG A 68 -0.02 -10.03 -3.62
CA ARG A 68 -0.77 -10.94 -4.49
C ARG A 68 -2.03 -10.28 -5.02
N VAL A 69 -2.34 -10.57 -6.26
CA VAL A 69 -3.67 -10.28 -6.83
C VAL A 69 -4.70 -11.16 -6.15
N ILE A 70 -5.89 -10.63 -5.92
CA ILE A 70 -6.97 -11.32 -5.25
C ILE A 70 -8.20 -11.35 -6.16
N ASP A 71 -8.82 -12.52 -6.27
CA ASP A 71 -10.11 -12.65 -6.91
C ASP A 71 -11.17 -11.88 -6.10
N GLY A 72 -11.90 -11.00 -6.77
CA GLY A 72 -12.83 -10.07 -6.13
C GLY A 72 -12.23 -8.72 -5.73
N GLY A 73 -10.89 -8.58 -5.83
CA GLY A 73 -10.19 -7.31 -5.62
C GLY A 73 -10.18 -6.84 -4.17
N ILE A 74 -9.41 -5.79 -3.92
CA ILE A 74 -9.39 -5.03 -2.67
C ILE A 74 -9.46 -3.55 -3.03
N SER A 75 -10.27 -2.79 -2.30
CA SER A 75 -10.44 -1.36 -2.51
C SER A 75 -10.55 -0.63 -1.18
N ASP A 76 -10.31 0.67 -1.21
CA ASP A 76 -10.48 1.56 -0.08
C ASP A 76 -11.45 2.69 -0.42
N ASP A 77 -11.97 3.37 0.60
CA ASP A 77 -12.86 4.54 0.47
C ASP A 77 -12.12 5.87 0.29
N GLY A 78 -10.82 5.80 0.05
CA GLY A 78 -9.92 6.96 -0.09
C GLY A 78 -9.36 7.45 1.24
N ILE A 79 -8.10 7.87 1.18
CA ILE A 79 -7.41 8.44 2.34
C ILE A 79 -7.89 9.88 2.50
N ARG A 80 -8.53 10.18 3.63
CA ARG A 80 -8.97 11.51 4.00
C ARG A 80 -8.02 12.04 5.06
N GLN A 81 -7.37 13.15 4.79
CA GLN A 81 -6.60 13.89 5.77
C GLN A 81 -7.46 15.05 6.25
N THR A 82 -8.02 14.94 7.44
CA THR A 82 -8.73 16.03 8.11
C THR A 82 -7.81 16.69 9.13
N GLU A 83 -7.95 18.00 9.35
CA GLU A 83 -7.19 18.75 10.36
C GLU A 83 -7.56 18.31 11.80
N GLU A 84 -8.68 17.63 11.97
CA GLU A 84 -9.08 17.05 13.25
C GLU A 84 -8.32 15.75 13.45
N THR A 85 -7.48 15.71 14.48
CA THR A 85 -6.68 14.54 14.90
C THR A 85 -7.55 13.34 15.29
N GLN A 86 -8.86 13.52 15.43
CA GLN A 86 -9.81 12.46 15.73
C GLN A 86 -10.14 11.66 14.49
N ALA A 87 -9.50 10.51 14.40
CA ALA A 87 -9.94 9.35 13.67
C ALA A 87 -10.06 9.52 12.15
N ASP A 88 -8.92 9.69 11.48
CA ASP A 88 -8.82 9.29 10.08
C ASP A 88 -9.07 7.78 10.00
N THR A 89 -10.33 7.43 9.84
CA THR A 89 -10.75 6.05 9.62
C THR A 89 -10.64 5.75 8.13
N LEU A 90 -10.04 4.63 7.81
CA LEU A 90 -9.99 4.09 6.46
C LEU A 90 -10.80 2.81 6.42
N ASN A 91 -11.75 2.73 5.50
CA ASN A 91 -12.52 1.51 5.29
C ASN A 91 -12.01 0.81 4.03
N LEU A 92 -11.66 -0.46 4.19
CA LEU A 92 -11.27 -1.32 3.10
C LEU A 92 -12.40 -2.30 2.82
N THR A 93 -12.69 -2.52 1.55
CA THR A 93 -13.59 -3.60 1.10
C THR A 93 -12.74 -4.69 0.46
N ALA A 94 -12.89 -5.91 0.94
CA ALA A 94 -12.08 -7.05 0.50
C ALA A 94 -12.88 -8.36 0.51
N PRO A 95 -12.43 -9.39 -0.21
CA PRO A 95 -13.03 -10.70 -0.11
C PRO A 95 -12.94 -11.27 1.31
N ALA A 96 -14.03 -11.87 1.77
CA ALA A 96 -14.11 -12.49 3.09
C ALA A 96 -13.13 -13.69 3.26
N THR A 97 -12.59 -14.19 2.15
CA THR A 97 -11.65 -15.33 2.12
C THR A 97 -10.20 -14.95 2.40
N LEU A 98 -9.88 -13.65 2.52
CA LEU A 98 -8.52 -13.22 2.80
C LEU A 98 -8.01 -13.72 4.15
N ASP A 99 -6.77 -14.21 4.20
CA ASP A 99 -6.13 -14.70 5.42
C ASP A 99 -6.18 -13.66 6.56
N ALA A 100 -5.93 -12.39 6.22
CA ALA A 100 -5.97 -11.27 7.17
C ALA A 100 -7.39 -11.00 7.71
N VAL A 101 -8.43 -11.31 6.94
CA VAL A 101 -9.85 -11.12 7.30
C VAL A 101 -10.39 -12.30 8.06
N GLN A 102 -10.02 -13.53 7.65
CA GLN A 102 -10.48 -14.76 8.27
C GLN A 102 -10.15 -14.86 9.75
N MET A 103 -9.05 -14.22 10.20
CA MET A 103 -8.69 -14.16 11.61
C MET A 103 -9.77 -13.53 12.50
N PHE A 104 -10.62 -12.66 11.92
CA PHE A 104 -11.68 -11.95 12.64
C PHE A 104 -13.02 -12.67 12.62
N ARG A 105 -13.11 -13.85 11.96
CA ARG A 105 -14.40 -14.52 11.74
C ARG A 105 -15.01 -15.09 13.01
N VAL A 106 -14.21 -15.61 13.90
CA VAL A 106 -14.68 -16.25 15.15
C VAL A 106 -14.47 -15.32 16.34
N VAL A 107 -13.24 -14.87 16.54
CA VAL A 107 -12.86 -13.96 17.63
C VAL A 107 -11.79 -13.01 17.10
N ALA A 108 -11.90 -11.73 17.45
CA ALA A 108 -10.88 -10.77 17.10
C ALA A 108 -9.51 -11.20 17.67
N PRO A 109 -8.42 -11.11 16.89
CA PRO A 109 -7.10 -11.54 17.34
C PRO A 109 -6.65 -10.71 18.54
N GLY A 110 -6.04 -11.35 19.55
CA GLY A 110 -5.52 -10.67 20.72
C GLY A 110 -4.33 -9.74 20.44
N GLN A 111 -3.68 -9.89 19.30
CA GLN A 111 -2.62 -9.00 18.82
C GLN A 111 -3.18 -8.04 17.78
N THR A 112 -2.73 -6.79 17.85
CA THR A 112 -3.08 -5.76 16.86
C THR A 112 -2.61 -6.18 15.46
N VAL A 113 -3.48 -6.00 14.48
CA VAL A 113 -3.14 -6.14 13.07
C VAL A 113 -2.93 -4.75 12.49
N THR A 114 -1.70 -4.45 12.08
CA THR A 114 -1.37 -3.19 11.39
C THR A 114 -1.63 -3.32 9.90
N VAL A 115 -2.03 -2.20 9.31
CA VAL A 115 -2.24 -2.06 7.87
C VAL A 115 -1.38 -0.92 7.37
N THR A 116 -0.62 -1.16 6.31
CA THR A 116 0.18 -0.14 5.63
C THR A 116 -0.20 -0.13 4.16
N LEU A 117 -0.46 1.06 3.61
CA LEU A 117 -0.77 1.26 2.21
C LEU A 117 0.41 1.93 1.51
N PHE A 118 0.75 1.40 0.35
CA PHE A 118 1.74 1.99 -0.55
C PHE A 118 1.11 2.26 -1.89
N ASP A 119 1.47 3.38 -2.51
CA ASP A 119 1.16 3.70 -3.89
C ASP A 119 2.39 3.51 -4.76
N LEU A 120 2.20 2.90 -5.92
CA LEU A 120 3.20 2.68 -6.95
C LEU A 120 2.67 3.22 -8.27
N HIS A 121 3.42 4.09 -8.92
CA HIS A 121 3.17 4.51 -10.29
C HIS A 121 3.95 3.65 -11.28
N PHE A 122 3.34 3.31 -12.42
CA PHE A 122 3.92 2.38 -13.39
C PHE A 122 5.25 2.85 -14.01
N ALA A 123 5.45 4.15 -14.10
CA ALA A 123 6.64 4.73 -14.70
C ALA A 123 7.70 5.12 -13.68
N ASP A 124 7.38 5.10 -12.41
CA ASP A 124 8.32 5.33 -11.33
C ASP A 124 8.52 4.03 -10.56
N SER A 125 9.76 3.62 -10.35
CA SER A 125 10.09 2.46 -9.51
C SER A 125 9.92 2.75 -8.01
N GLY A 126 9.45 3.96 -7.67
CA GLY A 126 9.23 4.43 -6.31
C GLY A 126 7.96 3.90 -5.67
N PHE A 127 8.08 3.34 -4.47
CA PHE A 127 6.94 2.99 -3.62
C PHE A 127 6.79 4.07 -2.55
N LEU A 128 5.64 4.74 -2.52
CA LEU A 128 5.34 5.73 -1.50
C LEU A 128 4.39 5.14 -0.46
N MET A 129 4.79 5.17 0.82
CA MET A 129 3.87 4.85 1.90
C MET A 129 2.91 6.02 2.10
N VAL A 130 1.62 5.78 1.83
CA VAL A 130 0.59 6.82 1.86
C VAL A 130 -0.27 6.77 3.12
N TRP A 131 -0.33 5.62 3.79
CA TRP A 131 -1.13 5.49 5.01
C TRP A 131 -0.63 4.34 5.89
N MET A 132 -0.76 4.49 7.23
CA MET A 132 -0.49 3.45 8.21
C MET A 132 -1.46 3.52 9.37
N GLY A 133 -1.99 2.38 9.76
CA GLY A 133 -2.91 2.27 10.88
C GLY A 133 -3.10 0.84 11.37
N GLN A 134 -4.18 0.63 12.11
CA GLN A 134 -4.53 -0.67 12.68
C GLN A 134 -5.98 -1.03 12.38
N ILE A 135 -6.27 -2.32 12.28
CA ILE A 135 -7.64 -2.81 12.16
C ILE A 135 -8.33 -2.68 13.52
N VAL A 136 -9.46 -1.99 13.54
CA VAL A 136 -10.34 -1.85 14.72
C VAL A 136 -11.49 -2.83 14.67
N GLY A 137 -11.95 -3.20 13.48
CA GLY A 137 -13.03 -4.15 13.30
C GLY A 137 -13.14 -4.67 11.88
N VAL A 138 -13.77 -5.81 11.75
CA VAL A 138 -14.11 -6.41 10.46
C VAL A 138 -15.59 -6.77 10.48
N ARG A 139 -16.33 -6.31 9.48
CA ARG A 139 -17.74 -6.61 9.28
C ARG A 139 -17.90 -7.47 8.03
N PHE A 140 -18.37 -8.68 8.20
CA PHE A 140 -18.73 -9.55 7.09
C PHE A 140 -20.12 -9.15 6.57
N LYS A 141 -20.19 -8.64 5.33
CA LYS A 141 -21.47 -8.30 4.69
C LYS A 141 -22.21 -9.57 4.25
N ASN A 142 -21.45 -10.51 3.73
CA ASN A 142 -21.91 -11.81 3.28
C ASN A 142 -20.71 -12.80 3.34
N ASP A 143 -20.87 -14.00 2.83
CA ASP A 143 -19.79 -14.99 2.80
C ASP A 143 -18.66 -14.63 1.80
N ILE A 144 -18.88 -13.65 0.92
CA ILE A 144 -17.96 -13.28 -0.16
C ILE A 144 -17.20 -12.01 0.20
N THR A 145 -17.83 -11.03 0.87
CA THR A 145 -17.28 -9.68 1.05
C THR A 145 -17.24 -9.27 2.52
N ALA A 146 -16.16 -8.63 2.91
CA ALA A 146 -15.98 -8.03 4.23
C ALA A 146 -15.52 -6.57 4.13
N ASP A 147 -16.01 -5.74 5.05
CA ASP A 147 -15.51 -4.40 5.29
C ASP A 147 -14.57 -4.42 6.48
N ILE A 148 -13.39 -3.87 6.29
CA ILE A 148 -12.34 -3.77 7.29
C ILE A 148 -12.26 -2.31 7.70
N GLN A 149 -12.57 -2.03 8.96
CA GLN A 149 -12.45 -0.69 9.50
C GLN A 149 -11.06 -0.52 10.12
N CYS A 150 -10.32 0.46 9.62
CA CYS A 150 -8.98 0.78 10.06
C CYS A 150 -8.95 2.18 10.69
N GLN A 151 -8.08 2.36 11.69
CA GLN A 151 -7.85 3.63 12.36
C GLN A 151 -6.37 3.98 12.29
N ASN A 152 -6.05 5.26 12.07
CA ASN A 152 -4.67 5.72 12.03
C ASN A 152 -3.97 5.43 13.37
N LEU A 153 -2.67 5.17 13.31
CA LEU A 153 -1.84 4.92 14.51
C LEU A 153 -1.80 6.12 15.46
N SER A 154 -1.91 7.35 14.96
CA SER A 154 -1.97 8.56 15.78
C SER A 154 -3.14 8.54 16.78
N ALA A 155 -4.28 7.98 16.41
CA ALA A 155 -5.44 7.84 17.29
C ALA A 155 -5.17 6.93 18.52
N SER A 156 -4.17 6.05 18.44
CA SER A 156 -3.75 5.23 19.57
C SER A 156 -2.98 6.02 20.63
N LEU A 157 -2.35 7.13 20.25
CA LEU A 157 -1.58 8.00 21.14
C LEU A 157 -2.49 8.86 22.02
N GLU A 158 -3.73 9.08 21.63
CA GLU A 158 -4.73 9.84 22.39
C GLU A 158 -5.38 9.02 23.52
N ARG A 159 -5.13 7.72 23.60
CA ARG A 159 -5.62 6.90 24.71
C ARG A 159 -4.94 7.34 26.00
N THR A 160 -5.73 7.87 26.93
CA THR A 160 -5.26 8.24 28.26
C THR A 160 -4.62 7.02 28.93
N GLY A 161 -3.28 6.96 28.91
CA GLY A 161 -2.51 5.81 29.41
C GLY A 161 -2.55 5.63 30.93
N LEU A 162 -2.88 6.68 31.66
CA LEU A 162 -2.91 6.68 33.15
C LEU A 162 -4.34 6.94 33.63
N ARG A 163 -4.99 5.91 34.14
CA ARG A 163 -6.31 6.01 34.80
C ARG A 163 -6.23 6.59 36.23
N LYS A 164 -5.04 6.72 36.81
CA LYS A 164 -4.85 7.29 38.13
C LYS A 164 -4.21 8.66 38.00
N THR A 165 -4.97 9.70 38.27
CA THR A 165 -4.44 11.03 38.55
C THR A 165 -3.93 11.06 39.99
N TRP A 166 -2.76 11.65 40.19
CA TRP A 166 -2.27 11.95 41.52
C TRP A 166 -3.24 12.93 42.17
N SER A 167 -3.98 12.48 43.19
CA SER A 167 -4.72 13.36 44.07
C SER A 167 -3.96 13.50 45.37
N ARG A 168 -4.07 14.67 46.02
CA ARG A 168 -3.47 14.91 47.33
C ARG A 168 -4.07 14.04 48.46
N ILE A 169 -5.10 13.30 48.15
CA ILE A 169 -5.77 12.39 49.08
C ILE A 169 -5.37 10.98 48.67
N CYS A 170 -4.54 10.34 49.51
CA CYS A 170 -4.23 8.93 49.39
C CYS A 170 -5.52 8.12 49.52
N SER A 171 -6.01 7.49 48.45
CA SER A 171 -7.10 6.53 48.54
C SER A 171 -6.55 5.17 48.93
N HIS A 172 -6.16 5.02 50.21
CA HIS A 172 -6.04 3.72 50.83
C HIS A 172 -7.30 3.49 51.66
N GLN A 173 -8.18 2.69 51.10
CA GLN A 173 -9.11 1.83 51.81
C GLN A 173 -8.91 0.42 51.29
#